data_e70afbe847bf00c410f477baba1d7041
#
_entry.id   e70afbe847bf00c410f477baba1d7041
#
_cell.length_a   1.000
_cell.length_b   1.000
_cell.length_c   1.000
_cell.angle_alpha   90.00
_cell.angle_beta   90.00
_cell.angle_gamma   90.00
#
_symmetry.space_group_name_H-M   'P 1'
#
loop_
_entity.id
_entity.type
_entity.pdbx_description
1 polymer ?
#
loop_
_entity_poly.entity_id
_entity_poly.type
_entity_poly.pdbx_seq_one_letter_code
_entity_poly.pdbx_strand_id
1 'polypeptide(L)'
;MLTFTTLASGSSGNAALVSCGDTHVLLDAGISARRITTGLKSLGVDPAELSAILITHEHRDHVSGLAVLTKKIRPTIYAAPATCGQLADQLPHGAELLQSRLPGAGFAVGELWVEPFATPHDAAGSVGYVLSGGGRTMALC
;
A
#
# COMPACT_ATOMS: atom_id res chain seq x y z
N MET A 1 -13.39 11.24 -8.05
CA MET A 1 -13.25 10.16 -9.05
C MET A 1 -12.20 9.18 -8.59
N LEU A 2 -12.49 7.90 -8.67
CA LEU A 2 -11.56 6.85 -8.28
C LEU A 2 -10.69 6.47 -9.48
N THR A 3 -9.37 6.57 -9.33
CA THR A 3 -8.42 6.22 -10.39
C THR A 3 -7.39 5.22 -9.89
N PHE A 4 -6.89 4.40 -10.80
CA PHE A 4 -5.86 3.39 -10.53
C PHE A 4 -4.76 3.51 -11.57
N THR A 5 -3.51 3.59 -11.11
CA THR A 5 -2.36 3.68 -12.01
C THR A 5 -1.27 2.73 -11.53
N THR A 6 -0.85 1.81 -12.38
CA THR A 6 0.25 0.91 -12.10
C THR A 6 1.57 1.64 -12.24
N LEU A 7 2.41 1.61 -11.20
CA LEU A 7 3.79 2.12 -11.29
C LEU A 7 4.73 1.00 -11.75
N ALA A 8 4.50 -0.23 -11.32
CA ALA A 8 5.23 -1.42 -11.74
C ALA A 8 4.41 -2.65 -11.43
N SER A 9 4.56 -3.71 -12.22
CA SER A 9 3.92 -5.01 -11.97
C SER A 9 4.82 -6.14 -12.44
N GLY A 10 4.70 -7.30 -11.77
CA GLY A 10 5.43 -8.50 -12.13
C GLY A 10 6.34 -9.00 -11.02
N SER A 11 7.15 -10.01 -11.34
CA SER A 11 8.02 -10.67 -10.37
C SER A 11 9.20 -9.82 -9.91
N SER A 12 9.52 -8.75 -10.63
CA SER A 12 10.61 -7.84 -10.26
C SER A 12 10.17 -6.67 -9.39
N GLY A 13 8.87 -6.49 -9.20
CA GLY A 13 8.36 -5.48 -8.28
C GLY A 13 6.96 -5.03 -8.64
N ASN A 14 6.18 -4.71 -7.59
CA ASN A 14 4.79 -4.29 -7.72
C ASN A 14 4.55 -3.02 -6.91
N ALA A 15 3.91 -2.04 -7.53
CA ALA A 15 3.45 -0.83 -6.87
C ALA A 15 2.40 -0.17 -7.75
N ALA A 16 1.34 0.34 -7.13
CA ALA A 16 0.27 1.03 -7.83
C ALA A 16 -0.29 2.17 -6.99
N LEU A 17 -0.81 3.18 -7.66
CA LEU A 17 -1.43 4.33 -7.01
C LEU A 17 -2.94 4.30 -7.20
N VAL A 18 -3.69 4.42 -6.11
CA VAL A 18 -5.13 4.61 -6.13
C VAL A 18 -5.43 5.99 -5.58
N SER A 19 -6.18 6.78 -6.32
CA SER A 19 -6.51 8.15 -5.92
C SER A 19 -8.02 8.39 -5.98
N CYS A 20 -8.51 9.17 -5.02
CA CYS A 20 -9.89 9.66 -4.99
C CYS A 20 -9.86 11.05 -4.37
N GLY A 21 -10.10 12.09 -5.18
CA GLY A 21 -9.93 13.46 -4.73
C GLY A 21 -8.50 13.71 -4.28
N ASP A 22 -8.33 14.21 -3.07
CA ASP A 22 -7.01 14.46 -2.48
C ASP A 22 -6.46 13.25 -1.71
N THR A 23 -7.18 12.13 -1.71
CA THR A 23 -6.73 10.90 -1.07
C THR A 23 -5.91 10.08 -2.06
N HIS A 24 -4.68 9.75 -1.68
CA HIS A 24 -3.76 8.97 -2.49
C HIS A 24 -3.23 7.81 -1.67
N VAL A 25 -3.40 6.59 -2.18
CA VAL A 25 -3.00 5.36 -1.50
C VAL A 25 -2.06 4.58 -2.41
N LEU A 26 -0.91 4.18 -1.86
CA LEU A 26 0.02 3.32 -2.57
C LEU A 26 -0.31 1.87 -2.22
N LEU A 27 -0.55 1.05 -3.25
CA LEU A 27 -0.75 -0.39 -3.08
C LEU A 27 0.57 -1.09 -3.36
N ASP A 28 1.14 -1.68 -2.33
CA ASP A 28 2.46 -2.30 -2.32
C ASP A 28 3.59 -1.32 -2.66
N ALA A 29 4.80 -1.69 -2.31
CA ALA A 29 6.00 -0.87 -2.49
C ALA A 29 7.19 -1.77 -2.83
N GLY A 30 7.02 -2.55 -3.90
CA GLY A 30 7.97 -3.58 -4.31
C GLY A 30 9.05 -3.12 -5.28
N ILE A 31 9.18 -1.81 -5.51
CA ILE A 31 10.24 -1.21 -6.31
C ILE A 31 11.01 -0.23 -5.44
N SER A 32 12.12 0.30 -5.94
CA SER A 32 12.92 1.23 -5.14
C SER A 32 12.14 2.47 -4.73
N ALA A 33 12.47 3.03 -3.59
CA ALA A 33 11.85 4.28 -3.13
C ALA A 33 12.00 5.39 -4.17
N ARG A 34 13.13 5.43 -4.85
CA ARG A 34 13.38 6.42 -5.91
C ARG A 34 12.38 6.26 -7.05
N ARG A 35 12.14 5.03 -7.50
CA ARG A 35 11.16 4.76 -8.56
C ARG A 35 9.74 5.11 -8.11
N ILE A 36 9.41 4.82 -6.86
CA ILE A 36 8.10 5.19 -6.31
C ILE A 36 7.92 6.71 -6.31
N THR A 37 8.88 7.44 -5.74
CA THR A 37 8.76 8.90 -5.66
C THR A 37 8.76 9.55 -7.04
N THR A 38 9.57 9.07 -7.97
CA THR A 38 9.58 9.58 -9.35
C THR A 38 8.24 9.30 -10.02
N GLY A 39 7.69 8.10 -9.86
CA GLY A 39 6.40 7.73 -10.43
C GLY A 39 5.25 8.59 -9.88
N LEU A 40 5.22 8.82 -8.58
CA LEU A 40 4.21 9.67 -7.96
C LEU A 40 4.29 11.11 -8.49
N LYS A 41 5.49 11.67 -8.55
CA LYS A 41 5.68 13.03 -9.07
C LYS A 41 5.25 13.15 -10.53
N SER A 42 5.52 12.15 -11.35
CA SER A 42 5.08 12.14 -12.74
C SER A 42 3.57 12.15 -12.89
N LEU A 43 2.85 11.67 -11.87
CA LEU A 43 1.39 11.67 -11.82
C LEU A 43 0.83 12.90 -11.10
N GLY A 44 1.68 13.86 -10.74
CA GLY A 44 1.28 15.09 -10.07
C GLY A 44 1.03 14.90 -8.56
N VAL A 45 1.53 13.83 -7.97
CA VAL A 45 1.36 13.55 -6.55
C VAL A 45 2.68 13.75 -5.81
N ASP A 46 2.69 14.66 -4.85
CA ASP A 46 3.84 14.80 -3.95
C ASP A 46 3.87 13.56 -3.05
N PRO A 47 5.01 12.85 -2.95
CA PRO A 47 5.10 11.68 -2.07
C PRO A 47 4.67 11.95 -0.62
N ALA A 48 4.88 13.16 -0.12
CA ALA A 48 4.44 13.55 1.22
C ALA A 48 2.90 13.60 1.34
N GLU A 49 2.18 13.62 0.24
CA GLU A 49 0.72 13.63 0.20
C GLU A 49 0.10 12.24 0.20
N LEU A 50 0.91 11.17 0.25
CA LEU A 50 0.37 9.82 0.40
C LEU A 50 -0.40 9.70 1.71
N SER A 51 -1.67 9.29 1.60
CA SER A 51 -2.55 9.11 2.76
C SER A 51 -2.24 7.81 3.50
N ALA A 52 -1.86 6.78 2.76
CA ALA A 52 -1.56 5.45 3.33
C ALA A 52 -0.83 4.59 2.31
N ILE A 53 -0.22 3.51 2.82
CA ILE A 53 0.31 2.42 2.02
C ILE A 53 -0.43 1.16 2.44
N LEU A 54 -0.93 0.40 1.48
CA LEU A 54 -1.60 -0.87 1.70
C LEU A 54 -0.69 -1.98 1.20
N ILE A 55 -0.39 -2.96 2.05
CA ILE A 55 0.50 -4.07 1.69
C ILE A 55 -0.31 -5.35 1.59
N THR A 56 -0.16 -6.06 0.46
CA THR A 56 -0.87 -7.32 0.22
C THR A 56 -0.18 -8.50 0.91
N HIS A 57 1.14 -8.54 0.90
CA HIS A 57 1.92 -9.56 1.60
C HIS A 57 3.40 -9.13 1.70
N GLU A 58 4.19 -9.88 2.47
CA GLU A 58 5.57 -9.48 2.84
C GLU A 58 6.67 -9.87 1.84
N HIS A 59 6.34 -10.47 0.70
CA HIS A 59 7.35 -10.85 -0.29
C HIS A 59 8.07 -9.61 -0.85
N ARG A 60 9.35 -9.77 -1.19
CA ARG A 60 10.22 -8.66 -1.61
C ARG A 60 9.67 -7.85 -2.78
N ASP A 61 9.05 -8.51 -3.75
CA ASP A 61 8.46 -7.85 -4.90
C ASP A 61 7.22 -7.00 -4.56
N HIS A 62 6.83 -6.95 -3.28
CA HIS A 62 5.75 -6.12 -2.77
C HIS A 62 6.18 -5.14 -1.68
N VAL A 63 7.38 -5.30 -1.10
CA VAL A 63 7.79 -4.49 0.06
C VAL A 63 9.22 -3.95 0.00
N SER A 64 10.00 -4.30 -1.02
CA SER A 64 11.44 -3.99 -1.05
C SER A 64 11.78 -2.51 -0.93
N GLY A 65 10.88 -1.61 -1.31
CA GLY A 65 11.11 -0.18 -1.24
C GLY A 65 10.74 0.47 0.09
N LEU A 66 10.04 -0.25 0.98
CA LEU A 66 9.50 0.34 2.21
C LEU A 66 10.57 0.88 3.16
N ALA A 67 11.66 0.14 3.34
CA ALA A 67 12.68 0.53 4.32
C ALA A 67 13.29 1.90 3.99
N VAL A 68 13.58 2.16 2.72
CA VAL A 68 14.11 3.47 2.29
C VAL A 68 12.99 4.51 2.23
N LEU A 69 11.83 4.14 1.73
CA LEU A 69 10.71 5.07 1.58
C LEU A 69 10.28 5.66 2.93
N THR A 70 10.25 4.85 3.99
CA THR A 70 9.84 5.30 5.32
C THR A 70 10.85 6.22 6.01
N LYS A 71 12.05 6.38 5.46
CA LYS A 71 12.98 7.43 5.89
C LYS A 71 12.57 8.79 5.34
N LYS A 72 11.84 8.82 4.23
CA LYS A 72 11.52 10.05 3.48
C LYS A 72 10.09 10.53 3.73
N ILE A 73 9.14 9.60 3.86
CA ILE A 73 7.72 9.91 4.07
C ILE A 73 7.16 9.04 5.19
N ARG A 74 6.09 9.51 5.82
CA ARG A 74 5.57 8.88 7.05
C ARG A 74 4.06 8.56 6.95
N PRO A 75 3.56 7.95 5.87
CA PRO A 75 2.16 7.53 5.83
C PRO A 75 1.94 6.30 6.70
N THR A 76 0.70 6.08 7.15
CA THR A 76 0.34 4.83 7.82
C THR A 76 0.45 3.67 6.83
N ILE A 77 1.01 2.55 7.29
CA ILE A 77 1.15 1.33 6.50
C ILE A 77 0.19 0.29 7.05
N TYR A 78 -0.79 -0.10 6.25
CA TYR A 78 -1.78 -1.11 6.64
C TYR A 78 -1.43 -2.47 6.03
N ALA A 79 -1.52 -3.51 6.83
CA ALA A 79 -1.29 -4.89 6.41
C ALA A 79 -1.99 -5.86 7.36
N ALA A 80 -2.08 -7.13 6.98
CA ALA A 80 -2.58 -8.15 7.90
C ALA A 80 -1.64 -8.31 9.10
N PRO A 81 -2.14 -8.79 10.25
CA PRO A 81 -1.31 -8.90 11.46
C PRO A 81 -0.01 -9.69 11.25
N ALA A 82 -0.07 -10.84 10.56
CA ALA A 82 1.14 -11.64 10.31
C ALA A 82 2.16 -10.89 9.44
N THR A 83 1.68 -10.14 8.46
CA THR A 83 2.54 -9.31 7.59
C THR A 83 3.18 -8.19 8.39
N CYS A 84 2.41 -7.50 9.24
CA CYS A 84 2.95 -6.46 10.13
C CYS A 84 4.05 -7.02 11.04
N GLY A 85 3.85 -8.22 11.58
CA GLY A 85 4.84 -8.87 12.43
C GLY A 85 6.17 -9.09 11.71
N GLN A 86 6.11 -9.51 10.45
CA GLN A 86 7.32 -9.71 9.66
C GLN A 86 7.96 -8.39 9.23
N LEU A 87 7.17 -7.40 8.85
CA LEU A 87 7.69 -6.11 8.41
C LEU A 87 8.32 -5.29 9.55
N ALA A 88 7.86 -5.47 10.78
CA ALA A 88 8.36 -4.70 11.92
C ALA A 88 9.89 -4.81 12.06
N ASP A 89 10.44 -5.99 11.81
CA ASP A 89 11.88 -6.24 11.89
C ASP A 89 12.64 -5.70 10.68
N GLN A 90 11.96 -5.39 9.59
CA GLN A 90 12.57 -4.94 8.35
C GLN A 90 12.54 -3.43 8.16
N LEU A 91 11.84 -2.71 9.04
CA LEU A 91 11.61 -1.27 8.90
C LEU A 91 12.20 -0.52 10.10
N PRO A 92 13.53 -0.29 10.12
CA PRO A 92 14.17 0.37 11.27
C PRO A 92 13.68 1.80 11.51
N HIS A 93 13.12 2.44 10.48
CA HIS A 93 12.62 3.82 10.57
C HIS A 93 11.10 3.92 10.39
N GLY A 94 10.41 2.80 10.19
CA GLY A 94 8.99 2.83 9.82
C GLY A 94 8.11 1.84 10.58
N ALA A 95 8.65 1.08 11.53
CA ALA A 95 7.86 0.08 12.24
C ALA A 95 6.66 0.70 12.97
N GLU A 96 6.79 1.90 13.50
CA GLU A 96 5.69 2.60 14.18
C GLU A 96 4.58 3.07 13.23
N LEU A 97 4.81 3.04 11.91
CA LEU A 97 3.79 3.36 10.91
C LEU A 97 2.87 2.18 10.63
N LEU A 98 3.27 0.97 11.02
CA LEU A 98 2.50 -0.24 10.76
C LEU A 98 1.23 -0.29 11.61
N GLN A 99 0.10 -0.57 10.94
CA GLN A 99 -1.19 -0.80 11.60
C GLN A 99 -1.80 -2.05 10.99
N SER A 100 -2.09 -3.04 11.85
CA SER A 100 -2.70 -4.28 11.36
C SER A 100 -4.19 -4.09 11.13
N ARG A 101 -4.71 -4.76 10.10
CA ARG A 101 -6.14 -4.82 9.81
C ARG A 101 -6.51 -6.25 9.45
N LEU A 102 -7.59 -6.72 10.03
CA LEU A 102 -8.09 -8.09 9.77
C LEU A 102 -8.91 -8.13 8.49
N PRO A 103 -8.88 -9.24 7.74
CA PRO A 103 -9.79 -9.43 6.61
C PRO A 103 -11.24 -9.22 7.05
N GLY A 104 -12.01 -8.51 6.24
CA GLY A 104 -13.39 -8.17 6.53
C GLY A 104 -13.58 -6.94 7.41
N ALA A 105 -12.54 -6.43 8.04
CA ALA A 105 -12.62 -5.24 8.90
C ALA A 105 -12.31 -3.99 8.07
N GLY A 106 -13.35 -3.35 7.55
CA GLY A 106 -13.22 -2.14 6.74
C GLY A 106 -12.82 -0.92 7.56
N PHE A 107 -12.17 0.02 6.91
CA PHE A 107 -11.73 1.27 7.53
C PHE A 107 -11.66 2.40 6.49
N ALA A 108 -11.71 3.62 6.97
CA ALA A 108 -11.63 4.80 6.11
C ALA A 108 -10.18 5.28 5.98
N VAL A 109 -9.81 5.67 4.77
CA VAL A 109 -8.57 6.39 4.49
C VAL A 109 -8.97 7.61 3.65
N GLY A 110 -9.05 8.78 4.29
CA GLY A 110 -9.51 9.98 3.59
C GLY A 110 -10.89 9.77 2.97
N GLU A 111 -10.98 9.94 1.65
CA GLU A 111 -12.22 9.76 0.90
C GLU A 111 -12.46 8.31 0.46
N LEU A 112 -11.56 7.39 0.80
CA LEU A 112 -11.67 5.98 0.43
C LEU A 112 -12.17 5.15 1.60
N TRP A 113 -13.00 4.15 1.29
CA TRP A 113 -13.31 3.05 2.20
C TRP A 113 -12.51 1.85 1.75
N VAL A 114 -11.78 1.24 2.66
CA VAL A 114 -10.86 0.12 2.37
C VAL A 114 -11.30 -1.11 3.14
N GLU A 115 -11.42 -2.24 2.46
CA GLU A 115 -11.79 -3.50 3.10
C GLU A 115 -10.82 -4.60 2.66
N PRO A 116 -10.00 -5.14 3.59
CA PRO A 116 -9.13 -6.26 3.25
C PRO A 116 -9.92 -7.54 3.11
N PHE A 117 -9.48 -8.44 2.22
CA PHE A 117 -10.02 -9.79 2.12
C PHE A 117 -8.88 -10.81 1.99
N ALA A 118 -9.08 -11.99 2.57
CA ALA A 118 -8.06 -13.04 2.52
C ALA A 118 -7.90 -13.57 1.09
N THR A 119 -6.66 -13.82 0.68
CA THR A 119 -6.36 -14.41 -0.62
C THR A 119 -5.71 -15.78 -0.44
N PRO A 120 -5.94 -16.74 -1.36
CA PRO A 120 -5.25 -18.03 -1.33
C PRO A 120 -3.83 -17.87 -1.83
N HIS A 121 -2.91 -17.51 -0.94
CA HIS A 121 -1.51 -17.28 -1.26
C HIS A 121 -0.63 -18.02 -0.25
N ASP A 122 0.62 -18.30 -0.64
CA ASP A 122 1.58 -19.01 0.21
C ASP A 122 2.02 -18.22 1.43
N ALA A 123 2.00 -16.88 1.34
CA ALA A 123 2.42 -16.03 2.44
C ALA A 123 1.33 -15.99 3.53
N ALA A 124 1.73 -16.10 4.79
CA ALA A 124 0.82 -15.94 5.91
C ALA A 124 0.25 -14.51 5.92
N GLY A 125 -1.07 -14.41 6.04
CA GLY A 125 -1.73 -13.11 6.08
C GLY A 125 -1.82 -12.38 4.76
N SER A 126 -1.64 -13.07 3.63
CA SER A 126 -1.81 -12.46 2.31
C SER A 126 -3.25 -11.98 2.13
N VAL A 127 -3.40 -10.72 1.68
CA VAL A 127 -4.71 -10.11 1.49
C VAL A 127 -4.78 -9.35 0.17
N GLY A 128 -6.00 -9.20 -0.33
CA GLY A 128 -6.31 -8.19 -1.32
C GLY A 128 -7.12 -7.09 -0.66
N TYR A 129 -7.46 -6.05 -1.41
CA TYR A 129 -8.20 -4.91 -0.88
C TYR A 129 -9.32 -4.52 -1.83
N VAL A 130 -10.50 -4.25 -1.26
CA VAL A 130 -11.59 -3.60 -1.96
C VAL A 130 -11.56 -2.13 -1.56
N LEU A 131 -11.43 -1.25 -2.53
CA LEU A 131 -11.41 0.19 -2.30
C LEU A 131 -12.64 0.82 -2.94
N SER A 132 -13.33 1.66 -2.17
CA SER A 132 -14.54 2.34 -2.64
C SER A 132 -14.41 3.84 -2.43
N GLY A 133 -14.83 4.62 -3.42
CA GLY A 133 -14.84 6.07 -3.34
C GLY A 133 -15.41 6.68 -4.61
N GLY A 134 -15.96 7.87 -4.51
CA GLY A 134 -16.52 8.57 -5.66
C GLY A 134 -17.61 7.81 -6.39
N GLY A 135 -18.36 6.95 -5.69
CA GLY A 135 -19.42 6.13 -6.28
C GLY A 135 -18.92 4.92 -7.04
N ARG A 136 -17.62 4.57 -6.93
CA ARG A 136 -17.02 3.44 -7.60
C ARG A 136 -16.33 2.52 -6.61
N THR A 137 -16.12 1.27 -7.03
CA THR A 137 -15.47 0.25 -6.22
C THR A 137 -14.53 -0.55 -7.10
N MET A 138 -13.35 -0.88 -6.56
CA MET A 138 -12.38 -1.75 -7.24
C MET A 138 -11.80 -2.75 -6.25
N ALA A 139 -11.45 -3.94 -6.75
CA ALA A 139 -10.81 -4.98 -5.96
C ALA A 139 -9.40 -5.21 -6.52
N LEU A 140 -8.41 -5.24 -5.62
CA LEU A 140 -7.00 -5.35 -5.98
C LEU A 140 -6.33 -6.44 -5.13
N CYS A 141 -5.55 -7.28 -5.78
CA CYS A 141 -4.80 -8.31 -5.07
C CYS A 141 -3.48 -8.67 -5.76
#